data_422d03490f0f1c2a0eae91351cf2a242
#
_entry.id   422d03490f0f1c2a0eae91351cf2a242
#
_cell.length_a   1.000
_cell.length_b   1.000
_cell.length_c   1.000
_cell.angle_alpha   90.00
_cell.angle_beta   90.00
_cell.angle_gamma   90.00
#
_symmetry.space_group_name_H-M   'P 1'
#
loop_
_entity.id
_entity.type
_entity.pdbx_description
1 polymer ?
#
loop_
_entity_poly.entity_id
_entity_poly.type
_entity_poly.pdbx_seq_one_letter_code
_entity_poly.pdbx_strand_id
1 'polypeptide(L)'
;MTGKQPVSNVQWVDRVSIAPNDYNPNKQPPPEHRLLKVSILEDGWTQPIVIFDDGSGGKPIIIDGEHRWLASKDKDIFALTGGKVPVVKVSGDIAHRMMSTIRHNRARGEHHILPMADIVISLLQIGIDKEKIQFLLQMEDEEVERLAETAGLPEVVSRGHAAFNKGWVPE
;
A
#
# COMPACT_ATOMS: atom_id res chain seq x y z
N MET A 1 24.33 10.01 7.03
CA MET A 1 22.90 9.69 7.32
C MET A 1 22.19 8.90 6.22
N THR A 2 22.76 8.72 5.05
CA THR A 2 22.17 8.02 3.89
C THR A 2 22.05 6.50 4.06
N GLY A 3 22.92 5.85 4.84
CA GLY A 3 22.93 4.39 5.01
C GLY A 3 21.71 3.76 5.72
N LYS A 4 20.80 4.58 6.25
CA LYS A 4 19.54 4.11 6.89
C LYS A 4 18.32 4.18 5.94
N GLN A 5 18.49 4.65 4.72
CA GLN A 5 17.39 4.75 3.75
C GLN A 5 17.24 3.42 3.00
N PRO A 6 16.03 2.88 2.84
CA PRO A 6 15.83 1.61 2.12
C PRO A 6 16.46 1.59 0.74
N VAL A 7 16.37 2.69 0.00
CA VAL A 7 16.94 2.83 -1.35
C VAL A 7 18.47 2.70 -1.40
N SER A 8 19.18 2.91 -0.27
CA SER A 8 20.61 2.68 -0.20
C SER A 8 21.02 1.20 -0.17
N ASN A 9 20.04 0.30 -0.04
CA ASN A 9 20.25 -1.14 0.04
C ASN A 9 19.31 -1.89 -0.91
N VAL A 10 19.44 -1.60 -2.21
CA VAL A 10 18.70 -2.32 -3.26
C VAL A 10 19.28 -3.73 -3.41
N GLN A 11 18.43 -4.73 -3.36
CA GLN A 11 18.79 -6.15 -3.54
C GLN A 11 18.09 -6.72 -4.76
N TRP A 12 18.77 -7.59 -5.50
CA TRP A 12 18.16 -8.37 -6.59
C TRP A 12 17.75 -9.73 -6.06
N VAL A 13 16.44 -10.00 -6.07
CA VAL A 13 15.87 -11.26 -5.58
C VAL A 13 15.10 -11.97 -6.69
N ASP A 14 14.95 -13.29 -6.59
CA ASP A 14 14.12 -14.03 -7.52
C ASP A 14 12.66 -13.53 -7.40
N ARG A 15 12.04 -13.23 -8.55
CA ARG A 15 10.66 -12.71 -8.56
C ARG A 15 9.64 -13.61 -7.84
N VAL A 16 9.93 -14.94 -7.76
CA VAL A 16 9.07 -15.91 -7.09
C VAL A 16 9.27 -15.97 -5.57
N SER A 17 10.33 -15.33 -5.05
CA SER A 17 10.59 -15.26 -3.61
C SER A 17 9.76 -14.21 -2.88
N ILE A 18 9.04 -13.34 -3.60
CA ILE A 18 8.14 -12.33 -3.06
C ILE A 18 6.71 -12.59 -3.51
N ALA A 19 5.74 -12.09 -2.76
CA ALA A 19 4.32 -12.28 -3.03
C ALA A 19 3.60 -10.94 -3.27
N PRO A 20 2.55 -10.91 -4.11
CA PRO A 20 1.71 -9.74 -4.27
C PRO A 20 0.97 -9.42 -2.97
N ASN A 21 0.47 -8.20 -2.87
CA ASN A 21 -0.40 -7.77 -1.80
C ASN A 21 -1.85 -8.12 -2.14
N ASP A 22 -2.54 -8.87 -1.30
CA ASP A 22 -3.92 -9.33 -1.47
C ASP A 22 -4.97 -8.20 -1.37
N TYR A 23 -4.58 -7.05 -0.81
CA TYR A 23 -5.42 -5.84 -0.71
C TYR A 23 -4.88 -4.66 -1.53
N ASN A 24 -4.13 -4.90 -2.60
CA ASN A 24 -3.67 -3.80 -3.47
C ASN A 24 -4.84 -3.21 -4.27
N PRO A 25 -5.19 -1.93 -4.07
CA PRO A 25 -6.31 -1.30 -4.74
C PRO A 25 -6.06 -0.98 -6.21
N ASN A 26 -4.81 -1.01 -6.68
CA ASN A 26 -4.44 -0.52 -8.00
C ASN A 26 -4.47 -1.61 -9.06
N LYS A 27 -5.30 -1.40 -10.09
CA LYS A 27 -5.30 -2.19 -11.33
C LYS A 27 -4.81 -1.32 -12.48
N GLN A 28 -3.70 -1.70 -13.08
CA GLN A 28 -3.17 -0.97 -14.24
C GLN A 28 -3.91 -1.39 -15.52
N PRO A 29 -4.44 -0.44 -16.31
CA PRO A 29 -4.99 -0.72 -17.62
C PRO A 29 -3.94 -1.32 -18.58
N PRO A 30 -4.35 -2.13 -19.59
CA PRO A 30 -3.42 -2.79 -20.50
C PRO A 30 -2.47 -1.87 -21.28
N PRO A 31 -2.87 -0.64 -21.70
CA PRO A 31 -1.95 0.28 -22.38
C PRO A 31 -0.77 0.71 -21.51
N GLU A 32 -1.04 1.10 -20.27
CA GLU A 32 -0.03 1.53 -19.30
C GLU A 32 0.91 0.39 -18.92
N HIS A 33 0.39 -0.83 -18.85
CA HIS A 33 1.22 -2.01 -18.63
C HIS A 33 2.20 -2.25 -19.78
N ARG A 34 1.76 -2.08 -21.04
CA ARG A 34 2.66 -2.16 -22.21
C ARG A 34 3.73 -1.08 -22.19
N LEU A 35 3.35 0.16 -21.86
CA LEU A 35 4.30 1.27 -21.75
C LEU A 35 5.35 1.02 -20.65
N LEU A 36 4.93 0.48 -19.51
CA LEU A 36 5.84 0.09 -18.43
C LEU A 36 6.86 -0.97 -18.88
N LYS A 37 6.43 -1.96 -19.68
CA LYS A 37 7.35 -2.96 -20.26
C LYS A 37 8.38 -2.31 -21.17
N VAL A 38 7.95 -1.43 -22.07
CA VAL A 38 8.85 -0.69 -22.97
C VAL A 38 9.87 0.10 -22.14
N SER A 39 9.42 0.84 -21.13
CA SER A 39 10.32 1.59 -20.25
C SER A 39 11.37 0.70 -19.57
N ILE A 40 10.98 -0.47 -19.07
CA ILE A 40 11.94 -1.40 -18.43
C ILE A 40 12.94 -1.96 -19.46
N LEU A 41 12.51 -2.21 -20.70
CA LEU A 41 13.41 -2.74 -21.73
C LEU A 41 14.40 -1.68 -22.25
N GLU A 42 13.96 -0.42 -22.38
CA GLU A 42 14.76 0.69 -22.90
C GLU A 42 15.68 1.31 -21.83
N ASP A 43 15.10 1.61 -20.64
CA ASP A 43 15.80 2.34 -19.58
C ASP A 43 16.33 1.44 -18.47
N GLY A 44 15.93 0.18 -18.44
CA GLY A 44 16.19 -0.74 -17.34
C GLY A 44 15.28 -0.49 -16.12
N TRP A 45 15.65 -1.11 -15.02
CA TRP A 45 14.95 -0.95 -13.73
C TRP A 45 15.38 0.34 -13.04
N THR A 46 14.63 1.41 -13.21
CA THR A 46 14.91 2.73 -12.60
C THR A 46 14.38 2.86 -11.17
N GLN A 47 13.42 2.00 -10.78
CA GLN A 47 12.80 2.02 -9.45
C GLN A 47 12.67 0.61 -8.87
N PRO A 48 13.17 0.35 -7.65
CA PRO A 48 12.98 -0.94 -7.00
C PRO A 48 11.54 -1.16 -6.57
N ILE A 49 11.17 -2.43 -6.39
CA ILE A 49 9.93 -2.85 -5.75
C ILE A 49 10.09 -2.68 -4.24
N VAL A 50 9.10 -2.10 -3.58
CA VAL A 50 9.11 -1.98 -2.11
C VAL A 50 8.43 -3.21 -1.52
N ILE A 51 9.14 -3.95 -0.69
CA ILE A 51 8.63 -5.15 -0.02
C ILE A 51 8.65 -4.98 1.50
N PHE A 52 7.70 -5.64 2.15
CA PHE A 52 7.63 -5.77 3.59
C PHE A 52 8.02 -7.18 3.99
N ASP A 53 8.96 -7.28 4.92
CA ASP A 53 9.44 -8.54 5.49
C ASP A 53 9.22 -8.46 7.00
N ASP A 54 8.32 -9.29 7.53
CA ASP A 54 7.99 -9.34 8.97
C ASP A 54 8.93 -10.24 9.77
N GLY A 55 9.89 -10.88 9.10
CA GLY A 55 10.83 -11.79 9.71
C GLY A 55 10.25 -13.16 10.12
N SER A 56 9.00 -13.46 9.78
CA SER A 56 8.34 -14.74 10.11
C SER A 56 8.84 -15.93 9.30
N GLY A 57 9.70 -15.70 8.30
CA GLY A 57 10.18 -16.71 7.35
C GLY A 57 9.21 -16.98 6.20
N GLY A 58 8.10 -16.24 6.12
CA GLY A 58 7.20 -16.22 4.97
C GLY A 58 7.79 -15.46 3.79
N LYS A 59 7.07 -15.45 2.65
CA LYS A 59 7.46 -14.61 1.51
C LYS A 59 7.20 -13.15 1.85
N PRO A 60 8.18 -12.26 1.66
CA PRO A 60 7.96 -10.82 1.75
C PRO A 60 6.84 -10.36 0.83
N ILE A 61 6.01 -9.42 1.31
CA ILE A 61 4.83 -8.92 0.61
C ILE A 61 5.17 -7.61 -0.10
N ILE A 62 4.70 -7.47 -1.34
CA ILE A 62 4.87 -6.24 -2.12
C ILE A 62 3.99 -5.14 -1.53
N ILE A 63 4.59 -4.02 -1.11
CA ILE A 63 3.89 -2.80 -0.71
C ILE A 63 3.65 -1.90 -1.92
N ASP A 64 4.67 -1.76 -2.77
CA ASP A 64 4.63 -0.93 -3.96
C ASP A 64 5.44 -1.56 -5.10
N GLY A 65 4.99 -1.31 -6.33
CA GLY A 65 5.64 -1.81 -7.54
C GLY A 65 5.11 -3.15 -8.05
N GLU A 66 3.89 -3.54 -7.67
CA GLU A 66 3.26 -4.77 -8.15
C GLU A 66 3.19 -4.84 -9.69
N HIS A 67 2.88 -3.73 -10.37
CA HIS A 67 2.86 -3.68 -11.83
C HIS A 67 4.24 -3.97 -12.44
N ARG A 68 5.33 -3.50 -11.81
CA ARG A 68 6.71 -3.83 -12.20
C ARG A 68 7.01 -5.31 -11.97
N TRP A 69 6.54 -5.87 -10.85
CA TRP A 69 6.64 -7.30 -10.59
C TRP A 69 5.82 -8.14 -11.57
N LEU A 70 4.63 -7.68 -11.98
CA LEU A 70 3.83 -8.32 -13.03
C LEU A 70 4.54 -8.26 -14.38
N ALA A 71 5.10 -7.10 -14.75
CA ALA A 71 5.85 -6.92 -15.98
C ALA A 71 7.09 -7.84 -16.05
N SER A 72 7.71 -8.17 -14.91
CA SER A 72 8.86 -9.07 -14.87
C SER A 72 8.56 -10.52 -15.30
N LYS A 73 7.27 -10.88 -15.52
CA LYS A 73 6.87 -12.17 -16.12
C LYS A 73 7.10 -12.20 -17.63
N ASP A 74 7.19 -11.03 -18.26
CA ASP A 74 7.44 -10.95 -19.69
C ASP A 74 8.77 -11.61 -20.04
N LYS A 75 8.78 -12.41 -21.10
CA LYS A 75 9.94 -13.23 -21.47
C LYS A 75 11.20 -12.41 -21.73
N ASP A 76 11.04 -11.20 -22.32
CA ASP A 76 12.17 -10.36 -22.68
C ASP A 76 12.75 -9.67 -21.43
N ILE A 77 11.90 -9.21 -20.51
CA ILE A 77 12.32 -8.68 -19.20
C ILE A 77 12.91 -9.79 -18.33
N PHE A 78 12.30 -10.98 -18.35
CA PHE A 78 12.82 -12.13 -17.62
C PHE A 78 14.23 -12.53 -18.11
N ALA A 79 14.46 -12.55 -19.42
CA ALA A 79 15.76 -12.83 -20.01
C ALA A 79 16.80 -11.76 -19.64
N LEU A 80 16.39 -10.48 -19.59
CA LEU A 80 17.25 -9.36 -19.24
C LEU A 80 17.82 -9.48 -17.82
N THR A 81 17.05 -10.00 -16.86
CA THR A 81 17.41 -10.03 -15.44
C THR A 81 17.63 -11.43 -14.86
N GLY A 82 17.50 -12.48 -15.65
CA GLY A 82 17.53 -13.86 -15.16
C GLY A 82 16.39 -14.16 -14.18
N GLY A 83 15.24 -13.51 -14.36
CA GLY A 83 14.07 -13.68 -13.50
C GLY A 83 14.17 -12.98 -12.14
N LYS A 84 15.16 -12.12 -11.95
CA LYS A 84 15.32 -11.32 -10.71
C LYS A 84 14.68 -9.96 -10.85
N VAL A 85 14.29 -9.40 -9.70
CA VAL A 85 13.72 -8.06 -9.58
C VAL A 85 14.45 -7.27 -8.48
N PRO A 86 14.67 -5.97 -8.66
CA PRO A 86 15.29 -5.14 -7.64
C PRO A 86 14.27 -4.82 -6.55
N VAL A 87 14.65 -4.99 -5.30
CA VAL A 87 13.79 -4.73 -4.14
C VAL A 87 14.49 -3.84 -3.11
N VAL A 88 13.68 -3.10 -2.36
CA VAL A 88 14.05 -2.49 -1.09
C VAL A 88 13.13 -3.00 0.00
N LYS A 89 13.68 -3.25 1.19
CA LYS A 89 12.93 -3.78 2.32
C LYS A 89 12.49 -2.67 3.25
N VAL A 90 11.23 -2.75 3.69
CA VAL A 90 10.66 -1.96 4.77
C VAL A 90 10.25 -2.94 5.88
N SER A 91 10.53 -2.60 7.12
CA SER A 91 10.20 -3.39 8.30
C SER A 91 9.20 -2.66 9.18
N GLY A 92 8.45 -3.40 9.99
CA GLY A 92 7.44 -2.86 10.90
C GLY A 92 6.44 -3.93 11.32
N ASP A 93 5.29 -3.50 11.81
CA ASP A 93 4.13 -4.36 12.09
C ASP A 93 3.13 -4.40 10.92
N ILE A 94 2.09 -5.21 11.06
CA ILE A 94 1.02 -5.34 10.05
C ILE A 94 0.35 -4.00 9.76
N ALA A 95 0.09 -3.19 10.79
CA ALA A 95 -0.52 -1.87 10.63
C ALA A 95 0.39 -0.94 9.80
N HIS A 96 1.70 -0.95 10.09
CA HIS A 96 2.68 -0.19 9.31
C HIS A 96 2.67 -0.62 7.83
N ARG A 97 2.62 -1.93 7.54
CA ARG A 97 2.53 -2.47 6.18
C ARG A 97 1.31 -1.94 5.43
N MET A 98 0.13 -2.06 6.05
CA MET A 98 -1.14 -1.63 5.45
C MET A 98 -1.14 -0.12 5.17
N MET A 99 -0.76 0.69 6.16
CA MET A 99 -0.65 2.15 6.00
C MET A 99 0.41 2.55 4.96
N SER A 100 1.52 1.82 4.87
CA SER A 100 2.55 2.09 3.86
C SER A 100 2.01 1.85 2.45
N THR A 101 1.26 0.77 2.22
CA THR A 101 0.60 0.51 0.93
C THR A 101 -0.33 1.66 0.53
N ILE A 102 -1.17 2.14 1.45
CA ILE A 102 -2.07 3.28 1.18
C ILE A 102 -1.27 4.54 0.84
N ARG A 103 -0.27 4.90 1.68
CA ARG A 103 0.54 6.11 1.46
C ARG A 103 1.21 6.12 0.08
N HIS A 104 1.80 5.00 -0.33
CA HIS A 104 2.42 4.88 -1.65
C HIS A 104 1.40 5.07 -2.78
N ASN A 105 0.21 4.52 -2.64
CA ASN A 105 -0.85 4.64 -3.64
C ASN A 105 -1.44 6.06 -3.68
N ARG A 106 -1.77 6.65 -2.53
CA ARG A 106 -2.29 8.03 -2.45
C ARG A 106 -1.30 9.07 -2.97
N ALA A 107 -0.03 8.93 -2.66
CA ALA A 107 1.01 9.85 -3.13
C ALA A 107 1.13 9.89 -4.67
N ARG A 108 0.61 8.90 -5.38
CA ARG A 108 0.57 8.85 -6.86
C ARG A 108 -0.72 9.40 -7.46
N GLY A 109 -1.68 9.83 -6.65
CA GLY A 109 -2.95 10.41 -7.12
C GLY A 109 -3.99 9.41 -7.58
N GLU A 110 -3.78 8.11 -7.43
CA GLU A 110 -4.76 7.08 -7.79
C GLU A 110 -5.57 6.66 -6.56
N HIS A 111 -6.89 6.84 -6.63
CA HIS A 111 -7.82 6.54 -5.54
C HIS A 111 -8.89 5.54 -5.99
N HIS A 112 -8.76 4.28 -5.61
CA HIS A 112 -9.85 3.30 -5.68
C HIS A 112 -10.53 3.21 -4.30
N ILE A 113 -11.76 3.72 -4.18
CA ILE A 113 -12.49 3.92 -2.92
C ILE A 113 -12.74 2.58 -2.19
N LEU A 114 -13.21 1.55 -2.90
CA LEU A 114 -13.62 0.29 -2.27
C LEU A 114 -12.46 -0.47 -1.59
N PRO A 115 -11.30 -0.70 -2.26
CA PRO A 115 -10.17 -1.35 -1.59
C PRO A 115 -9.58 -0.51 -0.46
N MET A 116 -9.73 0.81 -0.50
CA MET A 116 -9.27 1.70 0.56
C MET A 116 -10.15 1.59 1.80
N ALA A 117 -11.47 1.41 1.62
CA ALA A 117 -12.39 1.14 2.71
C ALA A 117 -12.01 -0.16 3.45
N ASP A 118 -11.75 -1.25 2.74
CA ASP A 118 -11.36 -2.54 3.34
C ASP A 118 -10.09 -2.42 4.20
N ILE A 119 -9.13 -1.60 3.76
CA ILE A 119 -7.88 -1.40 4.52
C ILE A 119 -8.14 -0.55 5.77
N VAL A 120 -8.89 0.55 5.66
CA VAL A 120 -9.23 1.41 6.81
C VAL A 120 -9.97 0.60 7.87
N ILE A 121 -10.92 -0.26 7.47
CA ILE A 121 -11.64 -1.16 8.36
C ILE A 121 -10.71 -2.13 9.05
N SER A 122 -9.84 -2.78 8.28
CA SER A 122 -8.87 -3.72 8.84
C SER A 122 -7.96 -3.04 9.87
N LEU A 123 -7.55 -1.78 9.63
CA LEU A 123 -6.78 -0.99 10.59
C LEU A 123 -7.58 -0.71 11.87
N LEU A 124 -8.85 -0.35 11.76
CA LEU A 124 -9.75 -0.13 12.90
C LEU A 124 -9.99 -1.43 13.68
N GLN A 125 -10.19 -2.56 13.00
CA GLN A 125 -10.40 -3.88 13.61
C GLN A 125 -9.19 -4.38 14.40
N ILE A 126 -7.97 -4.08 13.95
CA ILE A 126 -6.74 -4.41 14.69
C ILE A 126 -6.41 -3.36 15.78
N GLY A 127 -7.33 -2.42 16.04
CA GLY A 127 -7.24 -1.49 17.17
C GLY A 127 -6.40 -0.24 16.90
N ILE A 128 -6.20 0.14 15.64
CA ILE A 128 -5.56 1.43 15.31
C ILE A 128 -6.59 2.54 15.47
N ASP A 129 -6.24 3.56 16.26
CA ASP A 129 -7.10 4.72 16.51
C ASP A 129 -7.38 5.51 15.22
N LYS A 130 -8.60 6.03 15.10
CA LYS A 130 -9.07 6.81 13.96
C LYS A 130 -8.15 8.01 13.70
N GLU A 131 -7.78 8.75 14.74
CA GLU A 131 -6.88 9.91 14.68
C GLU A 131 -5.51 9.53 14.12
N LYS A 132 -4.99 8.36 14.48
CA LYS A 132 -3.73 7.85 13.95
C LYS A 132 -3.84 7.50 12.47
N ILE A 133 -4.97 6.92 12.04
CA ILE A 133 -5.25 6.64 10.63
C ILE A 133 -5.31 7.95 9.83
N GLN A 134 -6.07 8.94 10.31
CA GLN A 134 -6.19 10.27 9.71
C GLN A 134 -4.82 10.92 9.52
N PHE A 135 -4.04 11.00 10.59
CA PHE A 135 -2.71 11.62 10.56
C PHE A 135 -1.75 10.93 9.60
N LEU A 136 -1.64 9.60 9.68
CA LEU A 136 -0.65 8.83 8.90
C LEU A 136 -1.05 8.66 7.43
N LEU A 137 -2.34 8.70 7.11
CA LEU A 137 -2.85 8.58 5.75
C LEU A 137 -3.27 9.91 5.14
N GLN A 138 -3.17 11.01 5.90
CA GLN A 138 -3.62 12.36 5.50
C GLN A 138 -5.08 12.32 5.01
N MET A 139 -5.95 11.67 5.81
CA MET A 139 -7.38 11.58 5.57
C MET A 139 -8.14 12.54 6.46
N GLU A 140 -9.17 13.18 5.89
CA GLU A 140 -10.12 13.98 6.68
C GLU A 140 -11.02 13.07 7.52
N ASP A 141 -11.59 13.62 8.61
CA ASP A 141 -12.45 12.88 9.53
C ASP A 141 -13.63 12.24 8.79
N GLU A 142 -14.32 13.03 7.99
CA GLU A 142 -15.45 12.60 7.17
C GLU A 142 -15.08 11.53 6.13
N GLU A 143 -13.83 11.53 5.63
CA GLU A 143 -13.35 10.52 4.70
C GLU A 143 -13.22 9.16 5.39
N VAL A 144 -12.63 9.12 6.59
CA VAL A 144 -12.48 7.88 7.37
C VAL A 144 -13.85 7.35 7.78
N GLU A 145 -14.78 8.22 8.23
CA GLU A 145 -16.15 7.85 8.57
C GLU A 145 -16.89 7.23 7.38
N ARG A 146 -16.88 7.90 6.25
CA ARG A 146 -17.53 7.40 5.03
C ARG A 146 -16.98 6.04 4.58
N LEU A 147 -15.65 5.84 4.69
CA LEU A 147 -15.03 4.56 4.35
C LEU A 147 -15.45 3.45 5.32
N ALA A 148 -15.53 3.76 6.62
CA ALA A 148 -15.98 2.82 7.64
C ALA A 148 -17.48 2.46 7.48
N GLU A 149 -18.35 3.44 7.16
CA GLU A 149 -19.78 3.22 6.90
C GLU A 149 -20.03 2.37 5.65
N THR A 150 -19.28 2.63 4.56
CA THR A 150 -19.41 1.88 3.30
C THR A 150 -19.19 0.39 3.49
N ALA A 151 -18.47 -0.01 4.52
CA ALA A 151 -18.18 -1.40 4.80
C ALA A 151 -18.97 -1.99 5.98
N GLY A 152 -20.02 -1.34 6.44
CA GLY A 152 -20.98 -1.87 7.41
C GLY A 152 -20.46 -1.94 8.85
N LEU A 153 -19.58 -1.04 9.26
CA LEU A 153 -19.11 -0.88 10.65
C LEU A 153 -19.60 0.44 11.29
N PRO A 154 -20.92 0.69 11.41
CA PRO A 154 -21.43 1.93 12.01
C PRO A 154 -21.07 2.07 13.50
N GLU A 155 -20.82 0.97 14.22
CA GLU A 155 -20.52 0.99 15.66
C GLU A 155 -19.12 1.55 16.00
N VAL A 156 -18.16 1.47 15.10
CA VAL A 156 -16.79 2.00 15.33
C VAL A 156 -16.79 3.52 15.21
N VAL A 157 -17.67 4.07 14.36
CA VAL A 157 -17.86 5.51 14.14
C VAL A 157 -18.57 6.15 15.33
N SER A 158 -19.54 5.47 15.96
CA SER A 158 -20.37 6.01 17.05
C SER A 158 -19.62 6.21 18.36
N ARG A 159 -18.47 5.55 18.58
CA ARG A 159 -17.66 5.75 19.80
C ARG A 159 -16.96 7.11 19.88
N GLY A 160 -16.74 7.78 18.73
CA GLY A 160 -16.21 9.14 18.66
C GLY A 160 -17.27 10.25 18.90
N HIS A 161 -18.53 9.98 18.58
CA HIS A 161 -19.63 10.97 18.70
C HIS A 161 -20.22 11.15 20.10
N ALA A 162 -19.88 10.30 21.07
CA ALA A 162 -20.38 10.45 22.45
C ALA A 162 -19.95 11.77 23.14
N ALA A 163 -18.96 12.48 22.60
CA ALA A 163 -18.47 13.76 23.10
C ALA A 163 -19.18 14.99 22.46
N PHE A 164 -19.92 14.85 21.36
CA PHE A 164 -20.49 15.96 20.59
C PHE A 164 -21.99 16.21 20.82
N ASN A 165 -22.68 15.34 21.56
CA ASN A 165 -24.10 15.50 21.90
C ASN A 165 -24.34 16.34 23.19
N LYS A 166 -23.65 17.47 23.38
CA LYS A 166 -24.17 18.54 24.23
C LYS A 166 -24.92 19.49 23.33
N GLY A 167 -26.24 19.26 23.25
CA GLY A 167 -27.15 20.03 22.43
C GLY A 167 -27.05 21.52 22.69
N TRP A 168 -26.94 22.26 21.61
CA TRP A 168 -27.27 23.65 21.56
C TRP A 168 -28.79 23.76 21.86
N VAL A 169 -29.16 24.37 23.01
CA VAL A 169 -30.53 24.72 23.38
C VAL A 169 -30.67 26.20 23.09
N PRO A 170 -31.53 26.63 22.15
CA PRO A 170 -31.79 28.05 21.94
C PRO A 170 -32.59 28.60 23.16
N GLU A 171 -32.19 29.76 23.67
CA GLU A 171 -32.98 30.55 24.57
C GLU A 171 -34.18 31.20 23.86
#